data_419f251d1cb137631a9dc8f2feda308d
#
_entry.id   419f251d1cb137631a9dc8f2feda308d
#
_cell.length_a   1.000
_cell.length_b   1.000
_cell.length_c   1.000
_cell.angle_alpha   90.00
_cell.angle_beta   90.00
_cell.angle_gamma   90.00
#
_symmetry.space_group_name_H-M   'P 1'
#
loop_
_entity.id
_entity.type
_entity.pdbx_description
1 polymer ?
#
loop_
_entity_poly.entity_id
_entity_poly.type
_entity_poly.pdbx_seq_one_letter_code
_entity_poly.pdbx_strand_id
1 'polypeptide(L)'
;VGYTPYPTEVTDTFVHEAARTGLDIFRIFDSLNDVEQMRPAVEAVLDTGTAVAEVALCYTGNLLDPREELYTLDYYLRLAEQIVGTGAHVLAIKDMAGLLRAPAATKLVTALRENFDLPVHLHTHDTAGGQIGTLLAAIAAGVDAVDAACSSMSVTTRWVPRGSTHRY
;
A
#
# COMPACT_ATOMS: atom_id res chain seq x y z
N VAL A 1 -5.72 -5.55 14.08
CA VAL A 1 -5.02 -4.36 14.56
C VAL A 1 -3.73 -4.75 15.27
N GLY A 2 -2.58 -4.33 14.81
CA GLY A 2 -1.28 -4.65 15.39
C GLY A 2 -0.72 -6.00 14.95
N TYR A 3 0.21 -6.55 15.75
CA TYR A 3 0.98 -7.76 15.42
C TYR A 3 0.39 -9.05 15.99
N THR A 4 -0.73 -8.95 16.67
CA THR A 4 -1.44 -10.10 17.23
C THR A 4 -2.80 -10.21 16.53
N PRO A 5 -3.23 -11.38 16.07
CA PRO A 5 -4.58 -11.54 15.56
C PRO A 5 -5.58 -11.33 16.71
N TYR A 6 -6.42 -10.33 16.53
CA TYR A 6 -7.51 -10.04 17.48
C TYR A 6 -8.81 -10.65 16.96
N PRO A 7 -9.77 -10.95 17.83
CA PRO A 7 -11.14 -11.27 17.42
C PRO A 7 -11.74 -10.14 16.56
N THR A 8 -12.62 -10.52 15.64
CA THR A 8 -13.25 -9.56 14.70
C THR A 8 -13.96 -8.42 15.43
N GLU A 9 -14.59 -8.69 16.57
CA GLU A 9 -15.28 -7.69 17.39
C GLU A 9 -14.35 -6.58 17.92
N VAL A 10 -13.06 -6.90 18.14
CA VAL A 10 -12.06 -5.91 18.54
C VAL A 10 -11.69 -5.00 17.37
N THR A 11 -11.54 -5.58 16.18
CA THR A 11 -11.26 -4.82 14.96
C THR A 11 -12.43 -3.89 14.63
N ASP A 12 -13.65 -4.41 14.69
CA ASP A 12 -14.88 -3.68 14.45
C ASP A 12 -15.04 -2.50 15.43
N THR A 13 -14.93 -2.76 16.73
CA THR A 13 -15.01 -1.71 17.76
C THR A 13 -13.91 -0.64 17.57
N PHE A 14 -12.69 -1.06 17.23
CA PHE A 14 -11.59 -0.12 16.98
C PHE A 14 -11.88 0.79 15.79
N VAL A 15 -12.36 0.23 14.68
CA VAL A 15 -12.64 1.00 13.47
C VAL A 15 -13.77 2.01 13.71
N HIS A 16 -14.87 1.60 14.32
CA HIS A 16 -15.99 2.49 14.63
C HIS A 16 -15.58 3.61 15.59
N GLU A 17 -14.82 3.29 16.64
CA GLU A 17 -14.37 4.29 17.59
C GLU A 17 -13.36 5.27 16.96
N ALA A 18 -12.45 4.80 16.13
CA ALA A 18 -11.51 5.64 15.41
C ALA A 18 -12.23 6.57 14.40
N ALA A 19 -13.19 6.06 13.65
CA ALA A 19 -14.00 6.87 12.75
C ALA A 19 -14.81 7.94 13.52
N ARG A 20 -15.45 7.55 14.64
CA ARG A 20 -16.19 8.48 15.51
C ARG A 20 -15.30 9.61 16.06
N THR A 21 -14.01 9.37 16.26
CA THR A 21 -13.05 10.35 16.76
C THR A 21 -12.37 11.16 15.66
N GLY A 22 -12.72 10.95 14.38
CA GLY A 22 -12.31 11.77 13.26
C GLY A 22 -11.25 11.16 12.35
N LEU A 23 -11.09 9.82 12.36
CA LEU A 23 -10.25 9.15 11.36
C LEU A 23 -11.08 8.92 10.09
N ASP A 24 -10.65 9.54 8.97
CA ASP A 24 -11.39 9.53 7.71
C ASP A 24 -10.95 8.40 6.77
N ILE A 25 -9.66 8.00 6.81
CA ILE A 25 -9.09 7.02 5.88
C ILE A 25 -8.42 5.90 6.68
N PHE A 26 -8.83 4.67 6.43
CA PHE A 26 -8.23 3.47 7.01
C PHE A 26 -7.42 2.75 5.95
N ARG A 27 -6.09 2.71 6.13
CA ARG A 27 -5.21 1.89 5.30
C ARG A 27 -5.13 0.49 5.87
N ILE A 28 -5.61 -0.47 5.10
CA ILE A 28 -5.74 -1.88 5.48
C ILE A 28 -4.80 -2.71 4.61
N PHE A 29 -4.00 -3.56 5.22
CA PHE A 29 -3.13 -4.49 4.49
C PHE A 29 -2.86 -5.75 5.30
N ASP A 30 -2.53 -6.81 4.61
CA ASP A 30 -1.89 -8.00 5.16
C ASP A 30 -0.53 -8.22 4.49
N SER A 31 0.51 -8.52 5.26
CA SER A 31 1.88 -8.64 4.75
C SER A 31 2.07 -9.81 3.79
N LEU A 32 1.18 -10.80 3.83
CA LEU A 32 1.17 -11.96 2.93
C LEU A 32 0.11 -11.84 1.82
N ASN A 33 -0.56 -10.68 1.74
CA ASN A 33 -1.63 -10.41 0.78
C ASN A 33 -2.85 -11.35 0.92
N ASP A 34 -3.16 -11.78 2.14
CA ASP A 34 -4.36 -12.56 2.42
C ASP A 34 -5.58 -11.63 2.53
N VAL A 35 -6.39 -11.59 1.47
CA VAL A 35 -7.57 -10.72 1.39
C VAL A 35 -8.62 -11.10 2.43
N GLU A 36 -8.74 -12.39 2.77
CA GLU A 36 -9.70 -12.83 3.78
C GLU A 36 -9.33 -12.35 5.19
N GLN A 37 -8.04 -12.17 5.47
CA GLN A 37 -7.57 -11.53 6.72
C GLN A 37 -7.87 -10.03 6.75
N MET A 38 -7.92 -9.37 5.60
CA MET A 38 -8.24 -7.94 5.50
C MET A 38 -9.76 -7.67 5.54
N ARG A 39 -10.58 -8.61 5.08
CA ARG A 39 -12.03 -8.47 4.90
C ARG A 39 -12.76 -7.92 6.13
N PRO A 40 -12.58 -8.44 7.36
CA PRO A 40 -13.29 -7.91 8.53
C PRO A 40 -13.03 -6.42 8.78
N ALA A 41 -11.80 -5.96 8.55
CA ALA A 41 -11.47 -4.55 8.71
C ALA A 41 -12.08 -3.68 7.60
N VAL A 42 -12.12 -4.18 6.36
CA VAL A 42 -12.77 -3.48 5.25
C VAL A 42 -14.28 -3.34 5.53
N GLU A 43 -14.93 -4.43 5.90
CA GLU A 43 -16.37 -4.44 6.22
C GLU A 43 -16.70 -3.47 7.36
N ALA A 44 -15.90 -3.45 8.42
CA ALA A 44 -16.07 -2.51 9.53
C ALA A 44 -15.94 -1.03 9.06
N VAL A 45 -15.01 -0.72 8.16
CA VAL A 45 -14.86 0.64 7.60
C VAL A 45 -16.06 1.00 6.75
N LEU A 46 -16.54 0.07 5.89
CA LEU A 46 -17.72 0.29 5.04
C LEU A 46 -18.98 0.52 5.89
N ASP A 47 -19.13 -0.22 6.99
CA ASP A 47 -20.28 -0.09 7.91
C ASP A 47 -20.33 1.28 8.62
N THR A 48 -19.19 1.97 8.77
CA THR A 48 -19.20 3.35 9.31
C THR A 48 -19.99 4.33 8.44
N GLY A 49 -20.12 4.05 7.14
CA GLY A 49 -20.78 4.93 6.16
C GLY A 49 -20.13 6.30 5.94
N THR A 50 -19.02 6.60 6.60
CA THR A 50 -18.35 7.91 6.57
C THR A 50 -16.86 7.82 6.27
N ALA A 51 -16.24 6.70 6.54
CA ALA A 51 -14.80 6.50 6.36
C ALA A 51 -14.45 5.83 5.02
N VAL A 52 -13.22 6.01 4.59
CA VAL A 52 -12.67 5.47 3.35
C VAL A 52 -11.84 4.23 3.65
N ALA A 53 -12.16 3.11 3.00
CA ALA A 53 -11.36 1.90 3.02
C ALA A 53 -10.29 1.99 1.91
N GLU A 54 -9.05 2.24 2.28
CA GLU A 54 -7.89 2.13 1.42
C GLU A 54 -7.22 0.78 1.65
N VAL A 55 -7.29 -0.11 0.66
CA VAL A 55 -6.78 -1.49 0.80
C VAL A 55 -5.52 -1.66 -0.04
N ALA A 56 -4.46 -2.12 0.60
CA ALA A 56 -3.15 -2.19 -0.02
C ALA A 56 -2.74 -3.61 -0.40
N LEU A 57 -2.27 -3.77 -1.63
CA LEU A 57 -1.45 -4.89 -2.02
C LEU A 57 0.00 -4.64 -1.59
N CYS A 58 0.63 -5.62 -0.93
CA CYS A 58 2.03 -5.58 -0.55
C CYS A 58 2.90 -6.03 -1.72
N TYR A 59 3.74 -5.12 -2.21
CA TYR A 59 4.65 -5.40 -3.32
C TYR A 59 5.91 -6.11 -2.83
N THR A 60 6.31 -7.16 -3.53
CA THR A 60 7.56 -7.89 -3.34
C THR A 60 8.04 -8.48 -4.67
N GLY A 61 9.23 -9.10 -4.67
CA GLY A 61 9.82 -9.68 -5.87
C GLY A 61 10.25 -8.62 -6.90
N ASN A 62 10.32 -9.04 -8.15
CA ASN A 62 10.65 -8.17 -9.28
C ASN A 62 9.81 -8.55 -10.50
N LEU A 63 8.68 -7.91 -10.67
CA LEU A 63 7.73 -8.20 -11.77
C LEU A 63 8.32 -7.96 -13.19
N LEU A 64 9.54 -7.44 -13.30
CA LEU A 64 10.24 -7.27 -14.57
C LEU A 64 11.26 -8.39 -14.83
N ASP A 65 11.60 -9.20 -13.84
CA ASP A 65 12.50 -10.35 -14.04
C ASP A 65 11.73 -11.46 -14.77
N PRO A 66 12.17 -11.91 -15.94
CA PRO A 66 11.49 -13.00 -16.66
C PRO A 66 11.55 -14.35 -15.92
N ARG A 67 12.36 -14.45 -14.86
CA ARG A 67 12.44 -15.63 -13.99
C ARG A 67 11.52 -15.55 -12.77
N GLU A 68 10.83 -14.42 -12.58
CA GLU A 68 9.85 -14.25 -11.51
C GLU A 68 8.58 -15.04 -11.87
N GLU A 69 8.33 -16.13 -11.16
CA GLU A 69 7.20 -17.03 -11.43
C GLU A 69 5.99 -16.75 -10.52
N LEU A 70 6.24 -16.15 -9.34
CA LEU A 70 5.20 -15.96 -8.34
C LEU A 70 4.63 -14.53 -8.36
N TYR A 71 5.49 -13.52 -8.18
CA TYR A 71 5.06 -12.12 -8.04
C TYR A 71 5.02 -11.40 -9.39
N THR A 72 4.29 -12.00 -10.32
CA THR A 72 4.11 -11.49 -11.68
C THR A 72 3.09 -10.37 -11.75
N LEU A 73 2.98 -9.67 -12.88
CA LEU A 73 1.92 -8.69 -13.09
C LEU A 73 0.53 -9.32 -12.93
N ASP A 74 0.33 -10.52 -13.47
CA ASP A 74 -0.95 -11.25 -13.35
C ASP A 74 -1.29 -11.59 -11.89
N TYR A 75 -0.29 -11.88 -11.07
CA TYR A 75 -0.51 -12.06 -9.62
C TYR A 75 -1.08 -10.79 -9.00
N TYR A 76 -0.48 -9.63 -9.28
CA TYR A 76 -0.95 -8.36 -8.73
C TYR A 76 -2.30 -7.93 -9.26
N LEU A 77 -2.61 -8.20 -10.52
CA LEU A 77 -3.94 -7.91 -11.08
C LEU A 77 -5.03 -8.78 -10.45
N ARG A 78 -4.79 -10.09 -10.27
CA ARG A 78 -5.74 -10.96 -9.55
C ARG A 78 -5.93 -10.56 -8.09
N LEU A 79 -4.85 -10.16 -7.42
CA LEU A 79 -4.93 -9.66 -6.05
C LEU A 79 -5.74 -8.36 -5.98
N ALA A 80 -5.50 -7.43 -6.90
CA ALA A 80 -6.25 -6.18 -7.00
C ALA A 80 -7.75 -6.45 -7.26
N GLU A 81 -8.08 -7.40 -8.13
CA GLU A 81 -9.46 -7.82 -8.38
C GLU A 81 -10.15 -8.33 -7.09
N GLN A 82 -9.45 -9.15 -6.31
CA GLN A 82 -9.96 -9.61 -5.01
C GLN A 82 -10.18 -8.45 -4.03
N ILE A 83 -9.24 -7.51 -3.96
CA ILE A 83 -9.33 -6.30 -3.13
C ILE A 83 -10.54 -5.45 -3.56
N VAL A 84 -10.68 -5.18 -4.85
CA VAL A 84 -11.83 -4.44 -5.39
C VAL A 84 -13.14 -5.12 -5.04
N GLY A 85 -13.18 -6.46 -5.11
CA GLY A 85 -14.33 -7.29 -4.74
C GLY A 85 -14.72 -7.20 -3.25
N THR A 86 -13.88 -6.64 -2.37
CA THR A 86 -14.25 -6.36 -0.98
C THR A 86 -15.08 -5.09 -0.80
N GLY A 87 -15.17 -4.25 -1.82
CA GLY A 87 -15.79 -2.92 -1.74
C GLY A 87 -14.82 -1.81 -1.34
N ALA A 88 -13.50 -2.03 -1.47
CA ALA A 88 -12.48 -1.02 -1.23
C ALA A 88 -12.76 0.26 -2.01
N HIS A 89 -12.49 1.43 -1.41
CA HIS A 89 -12.66 2.74 -2.05
C HIS A 89 -11.38 3.22 -2.76
N VAL A 90 -10.22 2.79 -2.30
CA VAL A 90 -8.90 3.13 -2.86
C VAL A 90 -8.05 1.87 -2.90
N LEU A 91 -7.39 1.64 -4.02
CA LEU A 91 -6.42 0.56 -4.19
C LEU A 91 -5.01 1.11 -3.92
N ALA A 92 -4.33 0.61 -2.89
CA ALA A 92 -2.99 1.05 -2.58
C ALA A 92 -1.92 0.03 -2.98
N ILE A 93 -0.74 0.51 -3.33
CA ILE A 93 0.48 -0.27 -3.49
C ILE A 93 1.37 0.00 -2.28
N LYS A 94 1.73 -1.03 -1.53
CA LYS A 94 2.60 -0.91 -0.36
C LYS A 94 3.94 -1.60 -0.63
N ASP A 95 4.96 -0.81 -0.92
CA ASP A 95 6.34 -1.27 -1.10
C ASP A 95 7.14 -1.11 0.20
N MET A 96 7.08 -2.10 1.07
CA MET A 96 7.70 -2.06 2.40
C MET A 96 9.22 -2.18 2.37
N ALA A 97 9.80 -2.73 1.32
CA ALA A 97 11.24 -3.01 1.23
C ALA A 97 11.96 -2.13 0.19
N GLY A 98 11.26 -1.21 -0.47
CA GLY A 98 11.84 -0.37 -1.53
C GLY A 98 12.27 -1.17 -2.76
N LEU A 99 11.53 -2.25 -3.08
CA LEU A 99 11.81 -3.14 -4.21
C LEU A 99 11.21 -2.65 -5.52
N LEU A 100 10.16 -1.85 -5.44
CA LEU A 100 9.47 -1.32 -6.61
C LEU A 100 10.35 -0.26 -7.31
N ARG A 101 10.92 -0.63 -8.43
CA ARG A 101 11.75 0.27 -9.25
C ARG A 101 10.91 1.04 -10.26
N ALA A 102 11.42 2.17 -10.72
CA ALA A 102 10.72 3.08 -11.63
C ALA A 102 10.04 2.38 -12.83
N PRO A 103 10.72 1.50 -13.62
CA PRO A 103 10.06 0.81 -14.72
C PRO A 103 8.95 -0.17 -14.27
N ALA A 104 9.14 -0.81 -13.09
CA ALA A 104 8.14 -1.69 -12.51
C ALA A 104 6.92 -0.90 -12.00
N ALA A 105 7.16 0.28 -11.40
CA ALA A 105 6.10 1.19 -10.97
C ALA A 105 5.26 1.66 -12.16
N THR A 106 5.90 2.10 -13.24
CA THR A 106 5.18 2.45 -14.48
C THR A 106 4.29 1.29 -14.93
N LYS A 107 4.84 0.09 -15.06
CA LYS A 107 4.11 -1.08 -15.54
C LYS A 107 2.93 -1.44 -14.64
N LEU A 108 3.15 -1.47 -13.32
CA LEU A 108 2.12 -1.86 -12.36
C LEU A 108 1.00 -0.81 -12.27
N VAL A 109 1.36 0.48 -12.12
CA VAL A 109 0.37 1.57 -12.02
C VAL A 109 -0.45 1.66 -13.29
N THR A 110 0.18 1.63 -14.48
CA THR A 110 -0.57 1.64 -15.75
C THR A 110 -1.56 0.49 -15.81
N ALA A 111 -1.13 -0.74 -15.49
CA ALA A 111 -2.00 -1.90 -15.55
C ALA A 111 -3.17 -1.81 -14.54
N LEU A 112 -2.93 -1.31 -13.33
CA LEU A 112 -4.00 -1.11 -12.34
C LEU A 112 -5.01 -0.07 -12.81
N ARG A 113 -4.54 1.07 -13.37
CA ARG A 113 -5.40 2.13 -13.90
C ARG A 113 -6.22 1.72 -15.14
N GLU A 114 -5.69 0.79 -15.94
CA GLU A 114 -6.40 0.28 -17.12
C GLU A 114 -7.47 -0.76 -16.78
N ASN A 115 -7.31 -1.48 -15.67
CA ASN A 115 -8.19 -2.60 -15.31
C ASN A 115 -9.22 -2.26 -14.22
N PHE A 116 -8.98 -1.23 -13.39
CA PHE A 116 -9.85 -0.92 -12.25
C PHE A 116 -10.22 0.56 -12.20
N ASP A 117 -11.49 0.85 -11.94
CA ASP A 117 -12.02 2.21 -11.79
C ASP A 117 -11.97 2.65 -10.30
N LEU A 118 -10.80 2.52 -9.70
CA LEU A 118 -10.51 3.02 -8.34
C LEU A 118 -9.28 3.92 -8.36
N PRO A 119 -9.22 4.92 -7.47
CA PRO A 119 -7.99 5.66 -7.25
C PRO A 119 -6.86 4.72 -6.83
N VAL A 120 -5.66 4.97 -7.34
CA VAL A 120 -4.45 4.22 -6.99
C VAL A 120 -3.52 5.07 -6.15
N HIS A 121 -3.11 4.56 -4.99
CA HIS A 121 -2.19 5.23 -4.07
C HIS A 121 -0.89 4.44 -3.94
N LEU A 122 0.27 5.09 -4.06
CA LEU A 122 1.58 4.45 -3.90
C LEU A 122 2.27 4.87 -2.60
N HIS A 123 2.59 3.89 -1.78
CA HIS A 123 3.42 4.00 -0.58
C HIS A 123 4.71 3.19 -0.73
N THR A 124 5.86 3.78 -0.43
CA THR A 124 7.16 3.08 -0.43
C THR A 124 8.04 3.56 0.73
N HIS A 125 8.91 2.68 1.25
CA HIS A 125 9.76 2.95 2.42
C HIS A 125 11.15 3.50 2.07
N ASP A 126 11.51 3.67 0.83
CA ASP A 126 12.84 4.14 0.37
C ASP A 126 14.05 3.38 0.94
N THR A 127 13.87 2.15 1.34
CA THR A 127 14.93 1.32 1.95
C THR A 127 16.17 1.20 1.04
N ALA A 128 15.97 1.21 -0.26
CA ALA A 128 17.00 1.07 -1.27
C ALA A 128 17.46 2.41 -1.90
N GLY A 129 16.93 3.55 -1.43
CA GLY A 129 17.32 4.89 -1.91
C GLY A 129 16.84 5.23 -3.33
N GLY A 130 15.83 4.52 -3.86
CA GLY A 130 15.32 4.71 -5.22
C GLY A 130 13.95 5.35 -5.29
N GLN A 131 13.38 5.73 -4.18
CA GLN A 131 11.97 6.17 -4.04
C GLN A 131 11.63 7.36 -4.95
N ILE A 132 12.46 8.38 -5.03
CA ILE A 132 12.17 9.57 -5.84
C ILE A 132 11.92 9.18 -7.30
N GLY A 133 12.82 8.36 -7.86
CA GLY A 133 12.65 7.88 -9.24
C GLY A 133 11.39 7.04 -9.42
N THR A 134 11.07 6.19 -8.44
CA THR A 134 9.87 5.35 -8.44
C THR A 134 8.59 6.19 -8.38
N LEU A 135 8.54 7.19 -7.47
CA LEU A 135 7.38 8.08 -7.34
C LEU A 135 7.15 8.91 -8.60
N LEU A 136 8.21 9.48 -9.19
CA LEU A 136 8.09 10.24 -10.44
C LEU A 136 7.59 9.37 -11.60
N ALA A 137 8.05 8.12 -11.69
CA ALA A 137 7.57 7.18 -12.71
C ALA A 137 6.11 6.79 -12.48
N ALA A 138 5.69 6.58 -11.23
CA ALA A 138 4.31 6.30 -10.88
C ALA A 138 3.38 7.50 -11.20
N ILE A 139 3.81 8.72 -10.89
CA ILE A 139 3.07 9.95 -11.23
C ILE A 139 2.90 10.08 -12.75
N ALA A 140 3.97 9.84 -13.50
CA ALA A 140 3.89 9.84 -14.98
C ALA A 140 2.97 8.75 -15.54
N ALA A 141 2.80 7.63 -14.81
CA ALA A 141 1.90 6.54 -15.17
C ALA A 141 0.44 6.76 -14.70
N GLY A 142 0.14 7.89 -14.03
CA GLY A 142 -1.21 8.26 -13.64
C GLY A 142 -1.64 7.73 -12.26
N VAL A 143 -0.71 7.55 -11.31
CA VAL A 143 -1.07 7.30 -9.90
C VAL A 143 -1.80 8.52 -9.33
N ASP A 144 -2.85 8.31 -8.54
CA ASP A 144 -3.69 9.40 -8.02
C ASP A 144 -3.09 10.04 -6.76
N ALA A 145 -2.40 9.25 -5.94
CA ALA A 145 -1.75 9.73 -4.72
C ALA A 145 -0.41 9.03 -4.47
N VAL A 146 0.50 9.72 -3.79
CA VAL A 146 1.78 9.17 -3.33
C VAL A 146 2.07 9.63 -1.91
N ASP A 147 2.69 8.76 -1.12
CA ASP A 147 3.22 9.14 0.18
C ASP A 147 4.62 9.72 0.05
N ALA A 148 4.87 10.82 0.74
CA ALA A 148 6.18 11.42 0.87
C ALA A 148 6.38 11.96 2.28
N ALA A 149 7.63 12.01 2.72
CA ALA A 149 8.00 12.60 3.99
C ALA A 149 9.00 13.75 3.78
N CYS A 150 8.87 14.81 4.53
CA CYS A 150 9.93 15.83 4.56
C CYS A 150 11.19 15.27 5.23
N SER A 151 12.37 15.74 4.82
CA SER A 151 13.65 15.14 5.23
C SER A 151 13.86 15.10 6.75
N SER A 152 13.32 16.08 7.48
CA SER A 152 13.39 16.12 8.95
C SER A 152 12.55 15.02 9.63
N MET A 153 11.59 14.42 8.93
CA MET A 153 10.70 13.38 9.45
C MET A 153 10.95 12.01 8.81
N SER A 154 11.89 11.90 7.88
CA SER A 154 12.16 10.66 7.13
C SER A 154 13.26 9.78 7.74
N VAL A 155 13.68 10.06 8.97
CA VAL A 155 14.86 9.43 9.64
C VAL A 155 14.69 7.92 9.80
N THR A 156 13.48 7.45 9.96
CA THR A 156 13.17 6.04 10.20
C THR A 156 13.13 5.20 8.92
N THR A 157 13.02 5.84 7.77
CA THR A 157 12.91 5.18 6.47
C THR A 157 14.17 5.36 5.61
N ARG A 158 15.08 6.22 6.05
CA ARG A 158 16.33 6.49 5.36
C ARG A 158 17.46 5.60 5.91
N TRP A 159 18.07 4.81 5.06
CA TRP A 159 19.32 4.15 5.41
C TRP A 159 20.42 5.23 5.55
N VAL A 160 20.97 5.37 6.74
CA VAL A 160 22.16 6.21 7.00
C VAL A 160 23.35 5.27 7.07
N PRO A 161 24.36 5.41 6.18
CA PRO A 161 25.56 4.60 6.27
C PRO A 161 26.20 4.72 7.66
N ARG A 162 26.62 3.59 8.23
CA ARG A 162 27.39 3.61 9.48
C ARG A 162 28.60 4.50 9.27
N GLY A 163 28.73 5.57 10.04
CA GLY A 163 29.84 6.55 9.94
C GLY A 163 29.47 7.92 9.41
N SER A 164 28.23 8.16 8.96
CA SER A 164 27.79 9.53 8.69
C SER A 164 27.53 10.25 10.01
N THR A 165 28.28 11.31 10.29
CA THR A 165 28.16 12.15 11.49
C THR A 165 27.04 13.19 11.36
N HIS A 166 26.24 13.14 10.33
CA HIS A 166 25.15 14.08 10.16
C HIS A 166 23.94 13.63 10.98
N ARG A 167 23.86 14.17 12.17
CA ARG A 167 22.62 14.27 12.95
C ARG A 167 21.81 15.42 12.33
N TYR A 168 20.66 15.09 11.80
CA TYR A 168 19.66 16.08 11.46
C TYR A 168 18.72 16.30 12.63
#